data_713ce57745d56365b5cdac4408322a63
#
_entry.id   713ce57745d56365b5cdac4408322a63
#
_cell.length_a   1.000
_cell.length_b   1.000
_cell.length_c   1.000
_cell.angle_alpha   90.00
_cell.angle_beta   90.00
_cell.angle_gamma   90.00
#
_symmetry.space_group_name_H-M   'P 1'
#
loop_
_entity.id
_entity.type
_entity.pdbx_description
1 polymer ?
#
loop_
_entity_poly.entity_id
_entity_poly.type
_entity_poly.pdbx_seq_one_letter_code
_entity_poly.pdbx_strand_id
1 'polypeptide(L)'
;MTNALVTLIVLLVTGGAPAADSAVSPVNAQAMVEKLASLEKRAKLGKPPRKVPMSVSESELNSYLNLTRGSEMPKGLSDVMVRFEQDRLMARGMLDLDQLRGRAQPIEGLDGLLGFLSGKVPVEMTGRLRIVSEGVGAFAIDDARLATVPVPVTVIEQLVVWATTSAESPKGFDIHSPFRLPYALRRVRLEPGRALLD
;
A
#
# COMPACT_ATOMS: atom_id res chain seq x y z
N MET A 1 12.25 -7.02 -10.89
CA MET A 1 11.54 -7.77 -9.81
C MET A 1 10.74 -6.74 -9.04
N THR A 2 9.45 -6.61 -9.37
CA THR A 2 8.54 -5.66 -8.70
C THR A 2 8.47 -6.06 -7.24
N ASN A 3 8.83 -5.14 -6.36
CA ASN A 3 8.90 -5.42 -4.92
C ASN A 3 7.48 -5.69 -4.39
N ALA A 4 7.17 -6.94 -4.07
CA ALA A 4 5.86 -7.36 -3.54
C ALA A 4 5.38 -6.51 -2.35
N LEU A 5 6.33 -5.92 -1.59
CA LEU A 5 6.00 -4.98 -0.51
C LEU A 5 5.44 -3.66 -1.04
N VAL A 6 5.98 -3.13 -2.15
CA VAL A 6 5.48 -1.90 -2.79
C VAL A 6 4.11 -2.15 -3.37
N THR A 7 3.90 -3.28 -4.01
CA THR A 7 2.59 -3.70 -4.51
C THR A 7 1.56 -3.79 -3.38
N LEU A 8 1.94 -4.36 -2.24
CA LEU A 8 1.07 -4.47 -1.07
C LEU A 8 0.74 -3.10 -0.44
N ILE A 9 1.69 -2.17 -0.43
CA ILE A 9 1.56 -0.84 0.19
C ILE A 9 0.82 0.14 -0.74
N VAL A 10 1.02 0.07 -2.04
CA VAL A 10 0.28 0.88 -3.04
C VAL A 10 -1.23 0.67 -2.98
N LEU A 11 -1.66 -0.45 -2.41
CA LEU A 11 -3.05 -0.85 -2.26
C LEU A 11 -3.84 -0.13 -1.17
N LEU A 12 -3.21 0.74 -0.37
CA LEU A 12 -3.74 1.08 0.95
C LEU A 12 -3.77 2.60 1.20
N VAL A 13 -4.61 3.36 0.49
CA VAL A 13 -4.66 4.84 0.64
C VAL A 13 -5.98 5.33 1.22
N THR A 14 -6.01 5.82 2.50
CA THR A 14 -7.16 6.59 3.03
C THR A 14 -6.95 7.37 4.33
N GLY A 15 -7.77 8.36 4.57
CA GLY A 15 -7.61 9.51 5.39
C GLY A 15 -7.82 9.41 6.91
N GLY A 16 -7.08 10.27 7.59
CA GLY A 16 -7.21 10.64 9.00
C GLY A 16 -6.37 11.89 9.30
N ALA A 17 -6.71 12.63 10.33
CA ALA A 17 -6.01 13.86 10.73
C ALA A 17 -4.50 13.63 10.92
N PRO A 18 -3.64 14.61 10.62
CA PRO A 18 -2.19 14.45 10.73
C PRO A 18 -1.78 14.24 12.18
N ALA A 19 -1.15 13.13 12.49
CA ALA A 19 -0.37 13.00 13.71
C ALA A 19 1.00 13.65 13.49
N ALA A 20 1.54 14.29 14.49
CA ALA A 20 2.74 15.15 14.44
C ALA A 20 4.05 14.46 13.99
N ASP A 21 4.05 13.15 13.79
CA ASP A 21 5.25 12.35 13.54
C ASP A 21 5.37 11.79 12.11
N SER A 22 4.50 12.20 11.20
CA SER A 22 4.44 11.69 9.80
C SER A 22 5.24 12.52 8.80
N ALA A 23 6.21 13.31 9.26
CA ALA A 23 7.00 14.17 8.38
C ALA A 23 7.81 13.35 7.36
N VAL A 24 7.55 13.59 6.08
CA VAL A 24 8.32 13.01 4.97
C VAL A 24 9.71 13.65 4.97
N SER A 25 10.76 12.83 5.07
CA SER A 25 12.15 13.29 5.07
C SER A 25 13.09 12.32 4.36
N PRO A 26 14.18 12.82 3.73
CA PRO A 26 15.20 11.96 3.10
C PRO A 26 15.84 10.98 4.07
N VAL A 27 16.02 11.37 5.33
CA VAL A 27 16.63 10.53 6.38
C VAL A 27 15.74 9.31 6.65
N ASN A 28 14.43 9.51 6.81
CA ASN A 28 13.48 8.43 7.02
C ASN A 28 13.34 7.53 5.79
N ALA A 29 13.38 8.10 4.59
CA ALA A 29 13.38 7.32 3.35
C ALA A 29 14.61 6.42 3.26
N GLN A 30 15.80 6.94 3.58
CA GLN A 30 17.04 6.17 3.60
C GLN A 30 17.01 5.07 4.66
N ALA A 31 16.51 5.35 5.86
CA ALA A 31 16.35 4.35 6.91
C ALA A 31 15.45 3.18 6.45
N MET A 32 14.37 3.47 5.73
CA MET A 32 13.49 2.42 5.17
C MET A 32 14.23 1.61 4.09
N VAL A 33 14.98 2.24 3.20
CA VAL A 33 15.79 1.54 2.17
C VAL A 33 16.76 0.56 2.83
N GLU A 34 17.45 0.97 3.88
CA GLU A 34 18.40 0.11 4.61
C GLU A 34 17.72 -1.08 5.30
N LYS A 35 16.53 -0.86 5.88
CA LYS A 35 15.72 -1.92 6.47
C LYS A 35 15.29 -2.94 5.42
N LEU A 36 14.82 -2.50 4.26
CA LEU A 36 14.43 -3.38 3.15
C LEU A 36 15.62 -4.16 2.61
N ALA A 37 16.77 -3.50 2.40
CA ALA A 37 17.99 -4.17 1.97
C ALA A 37 18.46 -5.25 2.97
N SER A 38 18.32 -4.96 4.27
CA SER A 38 18.62 -5.95 5.33
C SER A 38 17.69 -7.16 5.28
N LEU A 39 16.40 -6.95 5.05
CA LEU A 39 15.40 -8.03 4.92
C LEU A 39 15.70 -8.87 3.66
N GLU A 40 15.93 -8.23 2.53
CA GLU A 40 16.25 -8.91 1.27
C GLU A 40 17.53 -9.76 1.38
N LYS A 41 18.60 -9.20 1.96
CA LYS A 41 19.85 -9.93 2.21
C LYS A 41 19.63 -11.15 3.08
N ARG A 42 18.81 -11.04 4.13
CA ARG A 42 18.49 -12.17 5.02
C ARG A 42 17.70 -13.26 4.30
N ALA A 43 16.69 -12.86 3.53
CA ALA A 43 15.87 -13.78 2.74
C ALA A 43 16.73 -14.57 1.72
N LYS A 44 17.62 -13.89 0.99
CA LYS A 44 18.54 -14.52 0.04
C LYS A 44 19.51 -15.51 0.70
N LEU A 45 19.90 -15.25 1.95
CA LEU A 45 20.81 -16.13 2.70
C LEU A 45 20.07 -17.26 3.45
N GLY A 46 18.75 -17.38 3.34
CA GLY A 46 17.96 -18.37 4.07
C GLY A 46 18.08 -18.24 5.60
N LYS A 47 18.43 -17.06 6.11
CA LYS A 47 18.63 -16.88 7.56
C LYS A 47 17.31 -16.98 8.33
N PRO A 48 17.34 -17.59 9.52
CA PRO A 48 16.15 -17.70 10.35
C PRO A 48 15.57 -16.33 10.71
N PRO A 49 14.30 -16.26 11.12
CA PRO A 49 13.67 -15.04 11.59
C PRO A 49 14.51 -14.30 12.62
N ARG A 50 14.31 -13.01 12.75
CA ARG A 50 15.01 -12.22 13.76
C ARG A 50 14.47 -12.59 15.15
N LYS A 51 15.36 -12.65 16.14
CA LYS A 51 14.94 -12.80 17.55
C LYS A 51 14.11 -11.61 18.04
N VAL A 52 14.38 -10.42 17.47
CA VAL A 52 13.63 -9.18 17.75
C VAL A 52 13.03 -8.69 16.42
N PRO A 53 11.72 -8.44 16.38
CA PRO A 53 11.06 -7.91 15.19
C PRO A 53 11.70 -6.60 14.73
N MET A 54 11.76 -6.39 13.42
CA MET A 54 12.15 -5.09 12.85
C MET A 54 10.98 -4.14 12.93
N SER A 55 11.16 -2.99 13.56
CA SER A 55 10.15 -1.92 13.58
C SER A 55 10.30 -1.03 12.34
N VAL A 56 9.19 -0.73 11.70
CA VAL A 56 9.06 0.27 10.63
C VAL A 56 8.03 1.31 11.06
N SER A 57 8.43 2.57 11.16
CA SER A 57 7.55 3.67 11.52
C SER A 57 6.75 4.17 10.31
N GLU A 58 5.64 4.88 10.57
CA GLU A 58 4.86 5.58 9.54
C GLU A 58 5.71 6.57 8.76
N SER A 59 6.55 7.36 9.45
CA SER A 59 7.41 8.35 8.80
C SER A 59 8.45 7.71 7.88
N GLU A 60 9.04 6.58 8.24
CA GLU A 60 9.95 5.84 7.36
C GLU A 60 9.22 5.32 6.11
N LEU A 61 8.06 4.70 6.30
CA LEU A 61 7.27 4.19 5.19
C LEU A 61 6.81 5.31 4.26
N ASN A 62 6.20 6.37 4.82
CA ASN A 62 5.69 7.50 4.05
C ASN A 62 6.80 8.23 3.28
N SER A 63 7.96 8.40 3.91
CA SER A 63 9.13 8.99 3.25
C SER A 63 9.62 8.14 2.09
N TYR A 64 9.69 6.83 2.27
CA TYR A 64 10.10 5.89 1.24
C TYR A 64 9.14 5.90 0.04
N LEU A 65 7.83 5.87 0.30
CA LEU A 65 6.81 5.88 -0.76
C LEU A 65 6.89 7.15 -1.62
N ASN A 66 7.03 8.31 -0.98
CA ASN A 66 6.98 9.59 -1.69
C ASN A 66 8.33 10.02 -2.28
N LEU A 67 9.45 9.71 -1.65
CA LEU A 67 10.77 10.20 -2.08
C LEU A 67 11.57 9.16 -2.86
N THR A 68 11.39 7.87 -2.58
CA THR A 68 12.19 6.81 -3.22
C THR A 68 11.41 6.08 -4.30
N ARG A 69 10.13 5.84 -4.08
CA ARG A 69 9.29 5.01 -4.96
C ARG A 69 8.24 5.81 -5.74
N GLY A 70 8.27 7.12 -5.68
CA GLY A 70 7.29 7.96 -6.36
C GLY A 70 7.14 7.66 -7.87
N SER A 71 8.22 7.33 -8.55
CA SER A 71 8.20 6.94 -9.97
C SER A 71 7.64 5.53 -10.25
N GLU A 72 7.53 4.69 -9.23
CA GLU A 72 6.99 3.32 -9.34
C GLU A 72 5.53 3.25 -8.85
N MET A 73 4.99 4.37 -8.36
CA MET A 73 3.58 4.46 -8.00
C MET A 73 2.70 4.34 -9.24
N PRO A 74 1.48 3.82 -9.09
CA PRO A 74 0.51 3.83 -10.19
C PRO A 74 0.34 5.22 -10.76
N LYS A 75 0.26 5.31 -12.09
CA LYS A 75 0.05 6.60 -12.75
C LYS A 75 -1.18 7.30 -12.20
N GLY A 76 -1.03 8.58 -11.89
CA GLY A 76 -2.09 9.38 -11.29
C GLY A 76 -2.19 9.34 -9.78
N LEU A 77 -1.47 8.45 -9.07
CA LEU A 77 -1.45 8.42 -7.61
C LEU A 77 -0.23 9.20 -7.07
N SER A 78 -0.46 10.14 -6.17
CA SER A 78 0.57 10.95 -5.51
C SER A 78 0.25 11.20 -4.03
N ASP A 79 1.20 11.76 -3.31
CA ASP A 79 1.06 12.20 -1.91
C ASP A 79 0.53 11.11 -0.98
N VAL A 80 1.08 9.90 -1.14
CA VAL A 80 0.64 8.71 -0.41
C VAL A 80 1.10 8.76 1.03
N MET A 81 0.15 8.66 1.95
CA MET A 81 0.39 8.65 3.39
C MET A 81 -0.29 7.42 4.01
N VAL A 82 0.49 6.64 4.74
CA VAL A 82 0.02 5.44 5.46
C VAL A 82 0.05 5.70 6.94
N ARG A 83 -0.95 5.21 7.65
CA ARG A 83 -1.05 5.23 9.10
C ARG A 83 -1.31 3.82 9.61
N PHE A 84 -0.68 3.47 10.70
CA PHE A 84 -0.86 2.19 11.36
C PHE A 84 -1.68 2.37 12.64
N GLU A 85 -2.70 1.55 12.77
CA GLU A 85 -3.47 1.36 13.99
C GLU A 85 -3.36 -0.11 14.44
N GLN A 86 -4.00 -0.44 15.54
CA GLN A 86 -4.02 -1.83 16.01
C GLN A 86 -4.69 -2.74 14.97
N ASP A 87 -3.91 -3.64 14.36
CA ASP A 87 -4.33 -4.61 13.33
C ASP A 87 -4.99 -3.99 12.08
N ARG A 88 -4.94 -2.66 11.95
CA ARG A 88 -5.56 -1.89 10.88
C ARG A 88 -4.54 -0.97 10.23
N LEU A 89 -4.77 -0.74 8.97
CA LEU A 89 -3.99 0.18 8.18
C LEU A 89 -4.94 1.19 7.54
N MET A 90 -4.57 2.45 7.63
CA MET A 90 -5.21 3.55 6.92
C MET A 90 -4.22 4.13 5.94
N ALA A 91 -4.66 4.40 4.72
CA ALA A 91 -3.81 5.05 3.75
C ALA A 91 -4.58 6.10 2.97
N ARG A 92 -3.96 7.21 2.57
CA ARG A 92 -4.54 8.30 1.79
C ARG A 92 -3.60 8.74 0.69
N GLY A 93 -4.12 9.38 -0.35
CA GLY A 93 -3.35 9.99 -1.41
C GLY A 93 -4.18 10.89 -2.29
N MET A 94 -3.57 11.43 -3.31
CA MET A 94 -4.23 12.18 -4.37
C MET A 94 -4.29 11.34 -5.63
N LEU A 95 -5.48 11.17 -6.19
CA LEU A 95 -5.71 10.41 -7.41
C LEU A 95 -6.13 11.36 -8.55
N ASP A 96 -5.37 11.35 -9.62
CA ASP A 96 -5.65 12.11 -10.83
C ASP A 96 -6.61 11.31 -11.72
N LEU A 97 -7.87 11.69 -11.69
CA LEU A 97 -8.93 11.00 -12.41
C LEU A 97 -8.83 11.15 -13.93
N ASP A 98 -8.18 12.23 -14.41
CA ASP A 98 -8.02 12.44 -15.84
C ASP A 98 -7.02 11.44 -16.43
N GLN A 99 -6.04 11.01 -15.65
CA GLN A 99 -5.15 9.92 -16.03
C GLN A 99 -5.86 8.55 -16.03
N LEU A 100 -6.88 8.37 -15.18
CA LEU A 100 -7.68 7.15 -15.18
C LEU A 100 -8.64 7.08 -16.37
N ARG A 101 -9.13 8.21 -16.88
CA ARG A 101 -10.01 8.24 -18.06
C ARG A 101 -9.34 7.70 -19.32
N GLY A 102 -8.02 7.83 -19.44
CA GLY A 102 -7.24 7.31 -20.57
C GLY A 102 -6.93 5.81 -20.53
N ARG A 103 -7.46 5.05 -19.57
CA ARG A 103 -7.21 3.61 -19.45
C ARG A 103 -7.85 2.81 -20.57
N ALA A 104 -7.19 1.73 -20.97
CA ALA A 104 -7.67 0.86 -22.05
C ALA A 104 -8.86 -0.03 -21.67
N GLN A 105 -9.08 -0.27 -20.37
CA GLN A 105 -10.15 -1.13 -19.88
C GLN A 105 -11.08 -0.37 -18.93
N PRO A 106 -12.41 -0.48 -19.11
CA PRO A 106 -13.37 0.11 -18.19
C PRO A 106 -13.29 -0.60 -16.82
N ILE A 107 -13.53 0.18 -15.75
CA ILE A 107 -13.70 -0.33 -14.40
C ILE A 107 -15.15 -0.12 -14.03
N GLU A 108 -15.88 -1.21 -13.86
CA GLU A 108 -17.30 -1.16 -13.57
C GLU A 108 -17.59 -0.33 -12.30
N GLY A 109 -18.53 0.58 -12.38
CA GLY A 109 -18.86 1.52 -11.30
C GLY A 109 -17.97 2.75 -11.20
N LEU A 110 -16.72 2.71 -11.70
CA LEU A 110 -15.84 3.88 -11.68
C LEU A 110 -16.25 4.92 -12.74
N ASP A 111 -16.68 4.48 -13.91
CA ASP A 111 -17.08 5.38 -15.01
C ASP A 111 -18.26 6.28 -14.61
N GLY A 112 -19.19 5.76 -13.80
CA GLY A 112 -20.25 6.57 -13.19
C GLY A 112 -19.71 7.65 -12.26
N LEU A 113 -18.71 7.33 -11.42
CA LEU A 113 -18.06 8.29 -10.53
C LEU A 113 -17.25 9.34 -11.31
N LEU A 114 -16.56 8.93 -12.38
CA LEU A 114 -15.82 9.83 -13.26
C LEU A 114 -16.72 10.83 -14.02
N GLY A 115 -18.02 10.55 -14.16
CA GLY A 115 -18.99 11.48 -14.71
C GLY A 115 -19.21 12.72 -13.85
N PHE A 116 -18.97 12.63 -12.54
CA PHE A 116 -19.21 13.70 -11.56
C PHE A 116 -17.92 14.29 -10.99
N LEU A 117 -16.80 13.57 -11.05
CA LEU A 117 -15.52 13.95 -10.46
C LEU A 117 -14.48 14.14 -11.56
N SER A 118 -13.61 15.14 -11.43
CA SER A 118 -12.53 15.42 -12.38
C SER A 118 -11.30 15.97 -11.69
N GLY A 119 -10.14 15.90 -12.37
CA GLY A 119 -8.88 16.38 -11.86
C GLY A 119 -8.35 15.52 -10.71
N LYS A 120 -7.56 16.14 -9.83
CA LYS A 120 -6.98 15.45 -8.65
C LYS A 120 -7.95 15.47 -7.48
N VAL A 121 -8.30 14.31 -6.99
CA VAL A 121 -9.19 14.14 -5.83
C VAL A 121 -8.50 13.32 -4.74
N PRO A 122 -8.79 13.58 -3.46
CA PRO A 122 -8.32 12.71 -2.39
C PRO A 122 -8.97 11.33 -2.52
N VAL A 123 -8.17 10.31 -2.39
CA VAL A 123 -8.60 8.92 -2.25
C VAL A 123 -8.26 8.45 -0.84
N GLU A 124 -9.18 7.71 -0.27
CA GLU A 124 -9.09 7.22 1.10
C GLU A 124 -9.52 5.75 1.18
N MET A 125 -8.78 4.91 1.94
CA MET A 125 -9.11 3.49 2.17
C MET A 125 -8.65 3.02 3.55
N THR A 126 -9.42 2.18 4.19
CA THR A 126 -9.09 1.50 5.44
C THR A 126 -9.15 0.00 5.23
N GLY A 127 -8.23 -0.74 5.83
CA GLY A 127 -8.24 -2.18 5.72
C GLY A 127 -7.46 -2.87 6.84
N ARG A 128 -7.57 -4.19 6.88
CA ARG A 128 -6.94 -5.04 7.89
C ARG A 128 -6.02 -6.07 7.25
N LEU A 129 -4.79 -6.14 7.75
CA LEU A 129 -3.87 -7.20 7.43
C LEU A 129 -4.03 -8.33 8.46
N ARG A 130 -4.31 -9.53 7.98
CA ARG A 130 -4.40 -10.73 8.81
C ARG A 130 -3.31 -11.71 8.43
N ILE A 131 -2.67 -12.31 9.42
CA ILE A 131 -1.77 -13.44 9.19
C ILE A 131 -2.59 -14.72 9.23
N VAL A 132 -2.72 -15.37 8.09
CA VAL A 132 -3.51 -16.59 7.89
C VAL A 132 -2.72 -17.81 8.37
N SER A 133 -1.44 -17.83 8.04
CA SER A 133 -0.47 -18.82 8.52
C SER A 133 0.93 -18.20 8.48
N GLU A 134 1.92 -18.92 8.97
CA GLU A 134 3.30 -18.43 8.94
C GLU A 134 3.74 -18.10 7.49
N GLY A 135 4.16 -16.86 7.26
CA GLY A 135 4.59 -16.39 5.94
C GLY A 135 3.46 -16.10 4.95
N VAL A 136 2.19 -16.18 5.38
CA VAL A 136 1.03 -15.94 4.52
C VAL A 136 0.12 -14.91 5.16
N GLY A 137 -0.10 -13.81 4.45
CA GLY A 137 -1.04 -12.77 4.82
C GLY A 137 -2.30 -12.80 3.96
N ALA A 138 -3.37 -12.19 4.47
CA ALA A 138 -4.55 -11.82 3.73
C ALA A 138 -4.92 -10.38 4.07
N PHE A 139 -5.44 -9.66 3.10
CA PHE A 139 -5.86 -8.29 3.29
C PHE A 139 -7.37 -8.16 3.06
N ALA A 140 -8.03 -7.35 3.86
CA ALA A 140 -9.44 -7.04 3.70
C ALA A 140 -9.64 -5.52 3.72
N ILE A 141 -10.32 -4.98 2.71
CA ILE A 141 -10.73 -3.58 2.68
C ILE A 141 -11.99 -3.45 3.55
N ASP A 142 -11.99 -2.51 4.48
CA ASP A 142 -13.13 -2.21 5.33
C ASP A 142 -13.98 -1.05 4.76
N ASP A 143 -13.34 -0.01 4.25
CA ASP A 143 -13.99 1.20 3.70
C ASP A 143 -13.08 1.86 2.67
N ALA A 144 -13.69 2.53 1.69
CA ALA A 144 -12.97 3.34 0.71
C ALA A 144 -13.80 4.53 0.26
N ARG A 145 -13.12 5.66 -0.04
CA ARG A 145 -13.74 6.90 -0.49
C ARG A 145 -12.93 7.57 -1.58
N LEU A 146 -13.63 8.23 -2.47
CA LEU A 146 -13.06 9.10 -3.50
C LEU A 146 -13.64 10.49 -3.29
N ALA A 147 -12.82 11.45 -2.88
CA ALA A 147 -13.26 12.70 -2.28
C ALA A 147 -14.20 12.42 -1.07
N THR A 148 -15.44 12.84 -1.13
CA THR A 148 -16.46 12.58 -0.09
C THR A 148 -17.39 11.42 -0.44
N VAL A 149 -17.22 10.79 -1.60
CA VAL A 149 -18.11 9.75 -2.12
C VAL A 149 -17.62 8.38 -1.68
N PRO A 150 -18.42 7.59 -0.97
CA PRO A 150 -18.10 6.19 -0.69
C PRO A 150 -17.97 5.41 -2.00
N VAL A 151 -16.93 4.61 -2.10
CA VAL A 151 -16.66 3.78 -3.27
C VAL A 151 -16.91 2.32 -2.89
N PRO A 152 -17.71 1.58 -3.67
CA PRO A 152 -17.87 0.15 -3.45
C PRO A 152 -16.52 -0.57 -3.43
N VAL A 153 -16.32 -1.49 -2.50
CA VAL A 153 -15.07 -2.23 -2.35
C VAL A 153 -14.67 -2.91 -3.67
N THR A 154 -15.64 -3.43 -4.42
CA THR A 154 -15.42 -4.05 -5.73
C THR A 154 -14.78 -3.11 -6.76
N VAL A 155 -15.07 -1.81 -6.72
CA VAL A 155 -14.43 -0.81 -7.59
C VAL A 155 -12.96 -0.62 -7.19
N ILE A 156 -12.69 -0.58 -5.89
CA ILE A 156 -11.31 -0.46 -5.39
C ILE A 156 -10.50 -1.71 -5.76
N GLU A 157 -11.08 -2.88 -5.64
CA GLU A 157 -10.44 -4.14 -6.03
C GLU A 157 -10.04 -4.15 -7.51
N GLN A 158 -10.92 -3.70 -8.39
CA GLN A 158 -10.60 -3.56 -9.81
C GLN A 158 -9.52 -2.51 -10.06
N LEU A 159 -9.56 -1.38 -9.33
CA LEU A 159 -8.48 -0.37 -9.38
C LEU A 159 -7.14 -0.95 -8.94
N VAL A 160 -7.14 -1.77 -7.91
CA VAL A 160 -5.97 -2.48 -7.41
C VAL A 160 -5.41 -3.42 -8.49
N VAL A 161 -6.24 -4.28 -9.05
CA VAL A 161 -5.85 -5.18 -10.14
C VAL A 161 -5.26 -4.37 -11.30
N TRP A 162 -5.94 -3.31 -11.73
CA TRP A 162 -5.47 -2.44 -12.80
C TRP A 162 -4.12 -1.78 -12.47
N ALA A 163 -3.99 -1.20 -11.27
CA ALA A 163 -2.77 -0.50 -10.84
C ALA A 163 -1.56 -1.42 -10.67
N THR A 164 -1.79 -2.70 -10.42
CA THR A 164 -0.74 -3.70 -10.19
C THR A 164 -0.49 -4.63 -11.39
N THR A 165 -1.26 -4.47 -12.45
CA THR A 165 -1.04 -5.19 -13.71
C THR A 165 0.26 -4.71 -14.37
N SER A 166 1.14 -5.65 -14.68
CA SER A 166 2.43 -5.41 -15.34
C SER A 166 2.79 -6.60 -16.24
N ALA A 167 3.87 -6.47 -17.01
CA ALA A 167 4.37 -7.57 -17.83
C ALA A 167 4.75 -8.80 -16.98
N GLU A 168 5.25 -8.57 -15.75
CA GLU A 168 5.61 -9.63 -14.81
C GLU A 168 4.40 -10.15 -14.01
N SER A 169 3.34 -9.35 -13.89
CA SER A 169 2.09 -9.70 -13.19
C SER A 169 0.87 -9.34 -14.05
N PRO A 170 0.59 -10.10 -15.12
CA PRO A 170 -0.48 -9.75 -16.07
C PRO A 170 -1.89 -9.83 -15.49
N LYS A 171 -2.07 -10.55 -14.38
CA LYS A 171 -3.35 -10.62 -13.66
C LYS A 171 -3.52 -9.56 -12.58
N GLY A 172 -2.48 -8.74 -12.33
CA GLY A 172 -2.47 -7.83 -11.20
C GLY A 172 -2.45 -8.55 -9.85
N PHE A 173 -2.77 -7.82 -8.78
CA PHE A 173 -2.85 -8.35 -7.43
C PHE A 173 -4.30 -8.61 -7.04
N ASP A 174 -4.61 -9.86 -6.70
CA ASP A 174 -5.91 -10.25 -6.16
C ASP A 174 -5.91 -10.07 -4.63
N ILE A 175 -6.64 -9.08 -4.16
CA ILE A 175 -6.71 -8.72 -2.74
C ILE A 175 -7.47 -9.74 -1.90
N HIS A 176 -8.34 -10.55 -2.52
CA HIS A 176 -9.09 -11.61 -1.81
C HIS A 176 -8.25 -12.84 -1.56
N SER A 177 -7.22 -13.06 -2.37
CA SER A 177 -6.37 -14.23 -2.24
C SER A 177 -5.30 -14.03 -1.16
N PRO A 178 -5.08 -15.04 -0.28
CA PRO A 178 -3.92 -15.03 0.58
C PRO A 178 -2.63 -14.91 -0.22
N PHE A 179 -1.70 -14.09 0.23
CA PHE A 179 -0.43 -13.84 -0.44
C PHE A 179 0.76 -14.17 0.45
N ARG A 180 1.86 -14.56 -0.18
CA ARG A 180 3.11 -14.76 0.56
C ARG A 180 3.68 -13.43 1.01
N LEU A 181 4.05 -13.34 2.30
CA LEU A 181 4.75 -12.18 2.81
C LEU A 181 6.12 -12.06 2.12
N PRO A 182 6.52 -10.85 1.71
CA PRO A 182 7.80 -10.63 1.04
C PRO A 182 8.97 -10.88 2.00
N TYR A 183 10.17 -11.04 1.44
CA TYR A 183 11.43 -11.19 2.18
C TYR A 183 11.46 -12.37 3.18
N ALA A 184 10.68 -13.42 2.93
CA ALA A 184 10.54 -14.55 3.85
C ALA A 184 10.10 -14.14 5.27
N LEU A 185 9.36 -13.04 5.40
CA LEU A 185 8.74 -12.65 6.67
C LEU A 185 7.73 -13.69 7.10
N ARG A 186 7.72 -14.02 8.38
CA ARG A 186 6.78 -14.96 8.98
C ARG A 186 5.52 -14.27 9.47
N ARG A 187 5.66 -13.04 9.98
CA ARG A 187 4.56 -12.23 10.51
C ARG A 187 4.78 -10.75 10.25
N VAL A 188 3.68 -10.05 10.13
CA VAL A 188 3.61 -8.60 10.18
C VAL A 188 2.53 -8.26 11.20
N ARG A 189 2.86 -7.42 12.18
CA ARG A 189 1.91 -6.90 13.17
C ARG A 189 1.84 -5.41 13.03
N LEU A 190 0.64 -4.88 12.99
CA LEU A 190 0.39 -3.45 12.96
C LEU A 190 0.08 -2.98 14.37
N GLU A 191 0.80 -1.99 14.82
CA GLU A 191 0.59 -1.29 16.09
C GLU A 191 0.45 0.21 15.80
N PRO A 192 -0.16 1.00 16.68
CA PRO A 192 -0.25 2.45 16.47
C PRO A 192 1.12 3.06 16.19
N GLY A 193 1.23 3.73 15.02
CA GLY A 193 2.44 4.42 14.57
C GLY A 193 3.55 3.54 13.96
N ARG A 194 3.43 2.21 13.96
CA ARG A 194 4.48 1.32 13.44
C ARG A 194 3.99 -0.06 12.99
N ALA A 195 4.76 -0.68 12.11
CA ALA A 195 4.65 -2.09 11.78
C ALA A 195 5.84 -2.87 12.35
N LEU A 196 5.60 -4.06 12.87
CA LEU A 196 6.61 -5.00 13.36
C LEU A 196 6.73 -6.17 12.39
N LEU A 197 7.96 -6.42 11.89
CA LEU A 197 8.28 -7.40 10.86
C LEU A 197 9.18 -8.51 11.47
N ASP A 198 8.76 -9.78 11.45
CA ASP A 198 9.52 -10.94 11.92
C ASP A 198 9.47 -12.16 10.97
#